data_3a6546426f30abdcac177e816a73a8eb
#
_entry.id   3a6546426f30abdcac177e816a73a8eb
#
_cell.length_a   1.000
_cell.length_b   1.000
_cell.length_c   1.000
_cell.angle_alpha   90.00
_cell.angle_beta   90.00
_cell.angle_gamma   90.00
#
_symmetry.space_group_name_H-M   'P 1'
#
loop_
_entity.id
_entity.type
_entity.pdbx_description
1 polymer ?
#
loop_
_entity_poly.entity_id
_entity_poly.type
_entity_poly.pdbx_seq_one_letter_code
_entity_poly.pdbx_strand_id
1 'polypeptide(L)'
;MNSSDNFQDSALSRLMPLINSSFTPGQAQATVDNFQDPDQRQIAQAELYYFSGRAEECRNIAELYLQDKDLCLRLSAALLYSFSNLTLGNLSASRMGFRNIQECLLLSK
;
A
#
# COMPACT_ATOMS: atom_id res chain seq x y z
N MET A 1 -1.29 10.35 20.29
CA MET A 1 -0.93 10.32 18.89
C MET A 1 -2.18 10.38 18.03
N ASN A 2 -2.17 11.14 17.01
CA ASN A 2 -3.33 11.30 16.13
C ASN A 2 -3.13 10.55 14.82
N SER A 3 -4.16 10.48 14.02
CA SER A 3 -4.13 9.70 12.78
C SER A 3 -3.19 10.28 11.72
N SER A 4 -2.88 11.59 11.77
CA SER A 4 -1.97 12.16 10.78
C SER A 4 -0.55 11.65 10.96
N ASP A 5 -0.15 11.34 12.19
CA ASP A 5 1.15 10.73 12.46
C ASP A 5 1.23 9.35 11.81
N ASN A 6 0.11 8.62 11.81
CA ASN A 6 0.05 7.30 11.23
C ASN A 6 0.27 7.33 9.72
N PHE A 7 -0.26 8.33 9.02
CA PHE A 7 -0.03 8.45 7.58
C PHE A 7 1.43 8.73 7.26
N GLN A 8 2.10 9.54 8.08
CA GLN A 8 3.52 9.80 7.91
C GLN A 8 4.37 8.57 8.15
N ASP A 9 3.91 7.68 9.04
CA ASP A 9 4.61 6.43 9.38
C ASP A 9 4.13 5.24 8.55
N SER A 10 3.31 5.47 7.53
CA SER A 10 2.81 4.39 6.70
C SER A 10 3.94 3.72 5.92
N ALA A 11 3.71 2.47 5.51
CA ALA A 11 4.65 1.75 4.68
C ALA A 11 4.97 2.54 3.41
N LEU A 12 3.96 3.17 2.82
CA LEU A 12 4.12 3.95 1.60
C LEU A 12 5.12 5.09 1.79
N SER A 13 5.00 5.86 2.88
CA SER A 13 5.90 6.99 3.11
C SER A 13 7.33 6.54 3.39
N ARG A 14 7.52 5.35 3.95
CA ARG A 14 8.86 4.82 4.23
C ARG A 14 9.51 4.19 3.00
N LEU A 15 8.71 3.51 2.19
CA LEU A 15 9.23 2.76 1.05
C LEU A 15 9.47 3.63 -0.17
N MET A 16 8.65 4.66 -0.38
CA MET A 16 8.76 5.53 -1.55
C MET A 16 10.14 6.18 -1.70
N PRO A 17 10.78 6.70 -0.65
CA PRO A 17 12.12 7.25 -0.78
C PRO A 17 13.14 6.21 -1.25
N LEU A 18 12.99 4.96 -0.84
CA LEU A 18 13.89 3.88 -1.26
C LEU A 18 13.73 3.58 -2.75
N ILE A 19 12.50 3.54 -3.22
CA ILE A 19 12.20 3.24 -4.61
C ILE A 19 12.68 4.36 -5.53
N ASN A 20 12.57 5.60 -5.08
CA ASN A 20 12.98 6.77 -5.85
C ASN A 20 14.49 7.03 -5.82
N SER A 21 15.23 6.30 -5.00
CA SER A 21 16.68 6.38 -4.94
C SER A 21 17.29 5.19 -5.69
N SER A 22 18.60 5.13 -5.75
CA SER A 22 19.30 4.07 -6.47
C SER A 22 19.48 2.80 -5.63
N PHE A 23 18.52 2.48 -4.78
CA PHE A 23 18.59 1.26 -3.98
C PHE A 23 18.39 0.02 -4.84
N THR A 24 19.11 -1.04 -4.50
CA THR A 24 18.93 -2.33 -5.14
C THR A 24 17.65 -3.01 -4.63
N PRO A 25 17.09 -3.96 -5.41
CA PRO A 25 15.93 -4.72 -4.92
C PRO A 25 16.18 -5.43 -3.59
N GLY A 26 17.40 -5.88 -3.35
CA GLY A 26 17.75 -6.52 -2.07
C GLY A 26 17.70 -5.57 -0.90
N GLN A 27 18.14 -4.32 -1.10
CA GLN A 27 18.06 -3.30 -0.04
C GLN A 27 16.63 -2.92 0.26
N ALA A 28 15.78 -2.80 -0.76
CA ALA A 28 14.36 -2.52 -0.56
C ALA A 28 13.67 -3.66 0.19
N GLN A 29 13.98 -4.90 -0.17
CA GLN A 29 13.41 -6.06 0.52
C GLN A 29 13.85 -6.11 1.98
N ALA A 30 15.12 -5.81 2.26
CA ALA A 30 15.61 -5.75 3.64
C ALA A 30 14.86 -4.69 4.45
N THR A 31 14.53 -3.56 3.85
CA THR A 31 13.73 -2.52 4.51
C THR A 31 12.35 -3.03 4.84
N VAL A 32 11.71 -3.72 3.91
CA VAL A 32 10.40 -4.35 4.15
C VAL A 32 10.49 -5.32 5.33
N ASP A 33 11.50 -6.17 5.32
CA ASP A 33 11.66 -7.20 6.36
C ASP A 33 11.89 -6.61 7.75
N ASN A 34 12.34 -5.37 7.83
CA ASN A 34 12.60 -4.68 9.09
C ASN A 34 11.36 -4.04 9.72
N PHE A 35 10.23 -4.00 9.02
CA PHE A 35 9.00 -3.51 9.65
C PHE A 35 8.58 -4.45 10.77
N GLN A 36 8.35 -3.88 11.96
CA GLN A 36 7.99 -4.66 13.15
C GLN A 36 6.56 -5.16 13.10
N ASP A 37 5.64 -4.32 12.63
CA ASP A 37 4.23 -4.65 12.54
C ASP A 37 4.02 -5.57 11.32
N PRO A 38 3.44 -6.78 11.52
CA PRO A 38 3.21 -7.70 10.40
C PRO A 38 2.32 -7.13 9.30
N ASP A 39 1.30 -6.33 9.66
CA ASP A 39 0.41 -5.76 8.66
C ASP A 39 1.09 -4.66 7.86
N GLN A 40 1.87 -3.81 8.51
CA GLN A 40 2.67 -2.81 7.79
C GLN A 40 3.71 -3.48 6.88
N ARG A 41 4.29 -4.58 7.34
CA ARG A 41 5.24 -5.34 6.52
C ARG A 41 4.57 -5.89 5.27
N GLN A 42 3.35 -6.41 5.39
CA GLN A 42 2.60 -6.90 4.23
C GLN A 42 2.30 -5.80 3.24
N ILE A 43 1.86 -4.65 3.71
CA ILE A 43 1.58 -3.51 2.83
C ILE A 43 2.86 -3.03 2.16
N ALA A 44 3.97 -2.96 2.89
CA ALA A 44 5.25 -2.59 2.31
C ALA A 44 5.70 -3.59 1.24
N GLN A 45 5.46 -4.87 1.47
CA GLN A 45 5.76 -5.90 0.48
C GLN A 45 4.91 -5.72 -0.78
N ALA A 46 3.64 -5.36 -0.62
CA ALA A 46 2.77 -5.10 -1.76
C ALA A 46 3.28 -3.92 -2.58
N GLU A 47 3.74 -2.86 -1.91
CA GLU A 47 4.32 -1.70 -2.60
C GLU A 47 5.56 -2.09 -3.39
N LEU A 48 6.43 -2.89 -2.79
CA LEU A 48 7.64 -3.36 -3.46
C LEU A 48 7.28 -4.20 -4.69
N TYR A 49 6.29 -5.07 -4.57
CA TYR A 49 5.81 -5.83 -5.73
C TYR A 49 5.31 -4.91 -6.83
N TYR A 50 4.53 -3.91 -6.48
CA TYR A 50 3.98 -2.98 -7.47
C TYR A 50 5.10 -2.27 -8.25
N PHE A 51 6.07 -1.72 -7.53
CA PHE A 51 7.17 -1.00 -8.17
C PHE A 51 8.19 -1.91 -8.86
N SER A 52 8.11 -3.21 -8.59
CA SER A 52 8.92 -4.22 -9.27
C SER A 52 8.23 -4.82 -10.49
N GLY A 53 7.06 -4.30 -10.86
CA GLY A 53 6.30 -4.78 -12.01
C GLY A 53 5.46 -6.02 -11.72
N ARG A 54 5.25 -6.36 -10.44
CA ARG A 54 4.50 -7.54 -10.02
C ARG A 54 3.13 -7.12 -9.49
N ALA A 55 2.32 -6.55 -10.39
CA ALA A 55 1.03 -5.96 -10.03
C ALA A 55 0.05 -7.00 -9.47
N GLU A 56 0.09 -8.23 -9.94
CA GLU A 56 -0.83 -9.27 -9.45
C GLU A 56 -0.57 -9.61 -7.98
N GLU A 57 0.70 -9.78 -7.60
CA GLU A 57 1.07 -10.05 -6.21
C GLU A 57 0.72 -8.88 -5.32
N CYS A 58 0.93 -7.66 -5.82
CA CYS A 58 0.52 -6.45 -5.09
C CYS A 58 -0.98 -6.46 -4.82
N ARG A 59 -1.79 -6.68 -5.86
CA ARG A 59 -3.24 -6.71 -5.73
C ARG A 59 -3.68 -7.76 -4.71
N ASN A 60 -3.10 -8.94 -4.75
CA ASN A 60 -3.51 -10.03 -3.86
C ASN A 60 -3.30 -9.69 -2.39
N ILE A 61 -2.23 -8.99 -2.07
CA ILE A 61 -1.98 -8.54 -0.70
C ILE A 61 -2.93 -7.38 -0.35
N ALA A 62 -3.03 -6.38 -1.22
CA ALA A 62 -3.84 -5.20 -0.95
C ALA A 62 -5.30 -5.56 -0.68
N GLU A 63 -5.82 -6.53 -1.40
CA GLU A 63 -7.21 -6.98 -1.23
C GLU A 63 -7.52 -7.38 0.20
N LEU A 64 -6.56 -7.91 0.93
CA LEU A 64 -6.74 -8.37 2.30
C LEU A 64 -7.01 -7.23 3.29
N TYR A 65 -6.65 -6.00 2.95
CA TYR A 65 -6.71 -4.87 3.87
C TYR A 65 -7.73 -3.80 3.49
N LEU A 66 -8.58 -4.07 2.50
CA LEU A 66 -9.55 -3.08 2.01
C LEU A 66 -10.62 -2.70 3.03
N GLN A 67 -10.82 -3.51 4.05
CA GLN A 67 -11.79 -3.25 5.11
C GLN A 67 -11.12 -3.20 6.48
N ASP A 68 -9.82 -2.96 6.52
CA ASP A 68 -9.08 -2.93 7.77
C ASP A 68 -9.56 -1.77 8.65
N LYS A 69 -9.55 -1.98 9.97
CA LYS A 69 -9.96 -0.97 10.94
C LYS A 69 -8.98 0.19 11.02
N ASP A 70 -7.70 -0.08 10.78
CA ASP A 70 -6.67 0.95 10.71
C ASP A 70 -6.81 1.67 9.38
N LEU A 71 -7.23 2.93 9.43
CA LEU A 71 -7.48 3.71 8.21
C LEU A 71 -6.21 3.93 7.38
N CYS A 72 -5.05 3.96 8.00
CA CYS A 72 -3.79 4.10 7.26
C CYS A 72 -3.50 2.87 6.43
N LEU A 73 -3.67 1.68 7.01
CA LEU A 73 -3.53 0.42 6.29
C LEU A 73 -4.57 0.32 5.18
N ARG A 74 -5.81 0.64 5.51
CA ARG A 74 -6.90 0.60 4.54
C ARG A 74 -6.66 1.55 3.38
N LEU A 75 -6.21 2.77 3.65
CA LEU A 75 -5.94 3.75 2.60
C LEU A 75 -4.79 3.28 1.70
N SER A 76 -3.71 2.82 2.29
CA SER A 76 -2.57 2.30 1.52
C SER A 76 -3.00 1.12 0.66
N ALA A 77 -3.78 0.20 1.21
CA ALA A 77 -4.30 -0.95 0.48
C ALA A 77 -5.20 -0.52 -0.68
N ALA A 78 -6.08 0.44 -0.45
CA ALA A 78 -6.99 0.91 -1.48
C ALA A 78 -6.23 1.56 -2.64
N LEU A 79 -5.19 2.34 -2.34
CA LEU A 79 -4.33 2.94 -3.37
C LEU A 79 -3.64 1.85 -4.19
N LEU A 80 -3.02 0.89 -3.52
CA LEU A 80 -2.31 -0.19 -4.20
C LEU A 80 -3.27 -1.07 -5.01
N TYR A 81 -4.43 -1.35 -4.46
CA TYR A 81 -5.46 -2.14 -5.12
C TYR A 81 -5.93 -1.43 -6.40
N SER A 82 -6.17 -0.12 -6.31
CA SER A 82 -6.60 0.67 -7.46
C SER A 82 -5.57 0.68 -8.58
N PHE A 83 -4.33 0.99 -8.23
CA PHE A 83 -3.26 1.11 -9.23
C PHE A 83 -2.85 -0.24 -9.80
N SER A 84 -2.79 -1.28 -8.98
CA SER A 84 -2.43 -2.61 -9.47
C SER A 84 -3.50 -3.15 -10.42
N ASN A 85 -4.79 -2.95 -10.09
CA ASN A 85 -5.86 -3.37 -10.97
C ASN A 85 -5.89 -2.55 -12.27
N LEU A 86 -5.59 -1.27 -12.19
CA LEU A 86 -5.47 -0.44 -13.38
C LEU A 86 -4.38 -0.98 -14.31
N THR A 87 -3.24 -1.31 -13.75
CA THR A 87 -2.11 -1.90 -14.50
C THR A 87 -2.51 -3.22 -15.14
N LEU A 88 -3.32 -4.04 -14.44
CA LEU A 88 -3.78 -5.34 -14.93
C LEU A 88 -4.97 -5.24 -15.89
N GLY A 89 -5.53 -4.06 -16.09
CA GLY A 89 -6.68 -3.86 -16.95
C GLY A 89 -8.03 -4.15 -16.29
N ASN A 90 -8.05 -4.35 -14.97
CA ASN A 90 -9.27 -4.63 -14.21
C ASN A 90 -9.93 -3.33 -13.78
N LEU A 91 -10.63 -2.66 -14.71
CA LEU A 91 -11.13 -1.31 -14.47
C LEU A 91 -12.20 -1.24 -13.39
N SER A 92 -13.09 -2.24 -13.33
CA SER A 92 -14.13 -2.28 -12.28
C SER A 92 -13.54 -2.37 -10.89
N ALA A 93 -12.55 -3.25 -10.71
CA ALA A 93 -11.86 -3.41 -9.43
C ALA A 93 -11.08 -2.14 -9.06
N SER A 94 -10.45 -1.50 -10.05
CA SER A 94 -9.75 -0.24 -9.83
C SER A 94 -10.70 0.84 -9.30
N ARG A 95 -11.88 0.95 -9.89
CA ARG A 95 -12.91 1.91 -9.44
C ARG A 95 -13.36 1.63 -8.01
N MET A 96 -13.52 0.37 -7.65
CA MET A 96 -13.87 -0.01 -6.28
C MET A 96 -12.80 0.46 -5.30
N GLY A 97 -11.55 0.33 -5.67
CA GLY A 97 -10.45 0.84 -4.86
C GLY A 97 -10.51 2.35 -4.68
N PHE A 98 -10.78 3.09 -5.74
CA PHE A 98 -10.91 4.55 -5.64
C PHE A 98 -12.09 4.98 -4.76
N ARG A 99 -13.21 4.26 -4.82
CA ARG A 99 -14.34 4.51 -3.90
C ARG A 99 -13.93 4.25 -2.45
N ASN A 100 -13.16 3.20 -2.22
CA ASN A 100 -12.66 2.88 -0.89
C ASN A 100 -11.76 3.99 -0.36
N ILE A 101 -10.93 4.59 -1.21
CA ILE A 101 -10.10 5.74 -0.85
C ILE A 101 -10.99 6.90 -0.38
N GLN A 102 -12.04 7.20 -1.12
CA GLN A 102 -12.97 8.27 -0.75
C GLN A 102 -13.61 8.01 0.61
N GLU A 103 -14.04 6.77 0.86
CA GLU A 103 -14.61 6.39 2.15
C GLU A 103 -13.60 6.58 3.28
N CYS A 104 -12.36 6.15 3.08
CA CYS A 104 -11.30 6.33 4.07
C CYS A 104 -11.11 7.80 4.42
N LEU A 105 -11.07 8.66 3.42
CA LEU A 105 -10.87 10.09 3.63
C LEU A 105 -12.04 10.72 4.38
N LEU A 106 -13.27 10.25 4.13
CA LEU A 106 -14.44 10.72 4.87
C LEU A 106 -14.40 10.25 6.32
N LEU A 107 -14.00 9.01 6.57
CA LEU A 107 -13.94 8.45 7.91
C LEU A 107 -12.81 9.05 8.75
N SER A 108 -11.78 9.61 8.12
CA SER A 108 -10.65 10.19 8.83
C SER A 108 -10.89 11.61 9.33
N LYS A 109 -12.02 12.21 9.02
CA LYS A 109 -12.34 13.59 9.41
C LYS A 109 -12.87 13.69 10.84
#